data_4ac43e69c195813eac479879e4b3f5bb
#
_entry.id   4ac43e69c195813eac479879e4b3f5bb
#
_cell.length_a   1.000
_cell.length_b   1.000
_cell.length_c   1.000
_cell.angle_alpha   90.00
_cell.angle_beta   90.00
_cell.angle_gamma   90.00
#
_symmetry.space_group_name_H-M   'P 1'
#
loop_
_entity.id
_entity.type
_entity.pdbx_description
1 polymer ?
#
loop_
_entity_poly.entity_id
_entity_poly.type
_entity_poly.pdbx_seq_one_letter_code
_entity_poly.pdbx_strand_id
1 'polypeptide(L)'
;VILGGFLLVTAARLLAAGNAGGLCLAFAGMAAAVVVMAKAATRWPSATMSRVRLAPFPVLVNVVYWQLGPVVKHLGSNNRDAALLRADRMLLTDTPAVLLGAWTPPLLTDFLSGCYLLFFPGVLAAFFVALLRPEPHGGRLFDGLIGLYGIGFLGYTLIPAAGPHLAMPDAFPSALTGGWLTETNAALVASGSNRVDVFPSLHTAITMFLMGSLWPRRRRVFLALLLPAAGLLTATLYLRYHYAVDLLAGLLLAASALYLTRNPDSHEPHPPLP
;
A
#
# COMPACT_ATOMS: atom_id res chain seq x y z
N VAL A 1 -15.27 -2.99 -5.71
CA VAL A 1 -16.24 -2.53 -4.68
C VAL A 1 -15.54 -1.69 -3.62
N ILE A 2 -14.47 -2.19 -2.94
CA ILE A 2 -13.83 -1.53 -1.78
C ILE A 2 -13.29 -0.12 -2.13
N LEU A 3 -12.51 0.03 -3.21
CA LEU A 3 -12.00 1.34 -3.60
C LEU A 3 -13.14 2.32 -3.95
N GLY A 4 -14.19 1.84 -4.64
CA GLY A 4 -15.38 2.65 -4.91
C GLY A 4 -16.07 3.10 -3.62
N GLY A 5 -16.17 2.21 -2.63
CA GLY A 5 -16.68 2.52 -1.29
C GLY A 5 -15.84 3.60 -0.60
N PHE A 6 -14.52 3.47 -0.62
CA PHE A 6 -13.61 4.51 -0.10
C PHE A 6 -13.83 5.87 -0.76
N LEU A 7 -13.94 5.91 -2.09
CA LEU A 7 -14.17 7.15 -2.83
C LEU A 7 -15.50 7.82 -2.44
N LEU A 8 -16.58 7.03 -2.31
CA LEU A 8 -17.88 7.53 -1.87
C LEU A 8 -17.86 8.05 -0.43
N VAL A 9 -17.27 7.29 0.49
CA VAL A 9 -17.13 7.68 1.89
C VAL A 9 -16.33 8.96 2.01
N THR A 10 -15.25 9.10 1.23
CA THR A 10 -14.42 10.30 1.23
C THR A 10 -15.19 11.51 0.70
N ALA A 11 -15.93 11.35 -0.40
CA ALA A 11 -16.79 12.42 -0.91
C ALA A 11 -17.86 12.84 0.11
N ALA A 12 -18.52 11.88 0.76
CA ALA A 12 -19.51 12.16 1.80
C ALA A 12 -18.90 12.88 3.03
N ARG A 13 -17.70 12.48 3.46
CA ARG A 13 -16.98 13.15 4.56
C ARG A 13 -16.58 14.59 4.20
N LEU A 14 -16.11 14.82 2.97
CA LEU A 14 -15.81 16.18 2.48
C LEU A 14 -17.05 17.04 2.44
N LEU A 15 -18.18 16.52 1.97
CA LEU A 15 -19.46 17.22 1.94
C LEU A 15 -19.93 17.57 3.36
N ALA A 16 -19.87 16.61 4.29
CA ALA A 16 -20.24 16.82 5.68
C ALA A 16 -19.35 17.85 6.40
N ALA A 17 -18.07 17.97 5.99
CA ALA A 17 -17.15 18.98 6.46
C ALA A 17 -17.38 20.38 5.83
N GLY A 18 -18.46 20.59 5.09
CA GLY A 18 -18.79 21.85 4.42
C GLY A 18 -17.97 22.09 3.15
N ASN A 19 -17.28 21.08 2.63
CA ASN A 19 -16.43 21.20 1.44
C ASN A 19 -17.08 20.55 0.23
N ALA A 20 -18.08 21.21 -0.35
CA ALA A 20 -18.76 20.77 -1.58
C ALA A 20 -17.98 21.14 -2.88
N GLY A 21 -16.74 21.59 -2.75
CA GLY A 21 -15.92 22.06 -3.87
C GLY A 21 -15.39 20.97 -4.80
N GLY A 22 -14.44 21.35 -5.67
CA GLY A 22 -13.90 20.51 -6.73
C GLY A 22 -13.34 19.16 -6.24
N LEU A 23 -12.77 19.08 -5.03
CA LEU A 23 -12.25 17.86 -4.46
C LEU A 23 -13.36 16.83 -4.15
N CYS A 24 -14.48 17.27 -3.56
CA CYS A 24 -15.65 16.42 -3.32
C CYS A 24 -16.21 15.89 -4.65
N LEU A 25 -16.39 16.79 -5.65
CA LEU A 25 -16.87 16.41 -6.98
C LEU A 25 -15.92 15.44 -7.68
N ALA A 26 -14.61 15.62 -7.54
CA ALA A 26 -13.61 14.70 -8.11
C ALA A 26 -13.74 13.29 -7.52
N PHE A 27 -13.85 13.15 -6.19
CA PHE A 27 -14.03 11.86 -5.54
C PHE A 27 -15.37 11.20 -5.90
N ALA A 28 -16.45 11.98 -5.96
CA ALA A 28 -17.76 11.48 -6.41
C ALA A 28 -17.72 11.02 -7.88
N GLY A 29 -17.07 11.78 -8.75
CA GLY A 29 -16.89 11.45 -10.17
C GLY A 29 -16.04 10.17 -10.37
N MET A 30 -14.93 10.03 -9.64
CA MET A 30 -14.12 8.81 -9.65
C MET A 30 -14.92 7.59 -9.15
N ALA A 31 -15.71 7.75 -8.10
CA ALA A 31 -16.60 6.69 -7.61
C ALA A 31 -17.62 6.28 -8.66
N ALA A 32 -18.29 7.26 -9.31
CA ALA A 32 -19.23 7.01 -10.39
C ALA A 32 -18.57 6.29 -11.57
N ALA A 33 -17.37 6.69 -11.97
CA ALA A 33 -16.60 6.03 -13.02
C ALA A 33 -16.29 4.55 -12.68
N VAL A 34 -15.89 4.25 -11.44
CA VAL A 34 -15.67 2.86 -10.97
C VAL A 34 -16.96 2.05 -11.05
N VAL A 35 -18.10 2.61 -10.64
CA VAL A 35 -19.41 1.93 -10.72
C VAL A 35 -19.83 1.69 -12.16
N VAL A 36 -19.68 2.68 -13.04
CA VAL A 36 -19.99 2.55 -14.48
C VAL A 36 -19.14 1.46 -15.11
N MET A 37 -17.83 1.44 -14.86
CA MET A 37 -16.93 0.40 -15.38
C MET A 37 -17.31 -1.00 -14.86
N ALA A 38 -17.68 -1.11 -13.58
CA ALA A 38 -18.14 -2.39 -13.02
C ALA A 38 -19.43 -2.87 -13.70
N LYS A 39 -20.43 -2.00 -13.87
CA LYS A 39 -21.69 -2.32 -14.57
C LYS A 39 -21.46 -2.64 -16.05
N ALA A 40 -20.58 -1.92 -16.74
CA ALA A 40 -20.24 -2.22 -18.14
C ALA A 40 -19.63 -3.62 -18.26
N ALA A 41 -18.76 -4.02 -17.35
CA ALA A 41 -18.15 -5.34 -17.36
C ALA A 41 -19.17 -6.48 -17.12
N THR A 42 -20.20 -6.26 -16.33
CA THR A 42 -21.30 -7.23 -16.15
C THR A 42 -22.25 -7.26 -17.34
N ARG A 43 -22.46 -6.13 -18.01
CA ARG A 43 -23.36 -6.03 -19.18
C ARG A 43 -22.75 -6.61 -20.45
N TRP A 44 -21.43 -6.49 -20.62
CA TRP A 44 -20.68 -6.97 -21.80
C TRP A 44 -19.51 -7.86 -21.33
N PRO A 45 -19.78 -9.10 -20.89
CA PRO A 45 -18.76 -9.99 -20.37
C PRO A 45 -17.82 -10.46 -21.51
N SER A 46 -16.60 -9.96 -21.54
CA SER A 46 -15.56 -10.39 -22.46
C SER A 46 -14.18 -10.20 -21.85
N ALA A 47 -13.20 -10.95 -22.32
CA ALA A 47 -11.82 -10.79 -21.87
C ALA A 47 -11.27 -9.37 -22.14
N THR A 48 -11.67 -8.77 -23.26
CA THR A 48 -11.30 -7.38 -23.60
C THR A 48 -11.93 -6.39 -22.62
N MET A 49 -13.24 -6.53 -22.34
CA MET A 49 -13.93 -5.66 -21.38
C MET A 49 -13.34 -5.80 -19.97
N SER A 50 -12.99 -7.01 -19.54
CA SER A 50 -12.28 -7.22 -18.27
C SER A 50 -10.97 -6.44 -18.21
N ARG A 51 -10.16 -6.47 -19.28
CA ARG A 51 -8.89 -5.71 -19.35
C ARG A 51 -9.11 -4.21 -19.39
N VAL A 52 -10.04 -3.72 -20.20
CA VAL A 52 -10.39 -2.29 -20.30
C VAL A 52 -10.85 -1.76 -18.95
N ARG A 53 -11.62 -2.54 -18.20
CA ARG A 53 -12.06 -2.20 -16.82
C ARG A 53 -10.89 -2.06 -15.86
N LEU A 54 -9.86 -2.93 -15.97
CA LEU A 54 -8.75 -2.99 -15.02
C LEU A 54 -7.62 -1.98 -15.33
N ALA A 55 -7.39 -1.69 -16.61
CA ALA A 55 -6.29 -0.86 -17.08
C ALA A 55 -6.19 0.55 -16.48
N PRO A 56 -7.29 1.28 -16.18
CA PRO A 56 -7.21 2.62 -15.59
C PRO A 56 -6.78 2.65 -14.11
N PHE A 57 -6.89 1.53 -13.39
CA PHE A 57 -6.71 1.54 -11.93
C PHE A 57 -5.30 1.92 -11.44
N PRO A 58 -4.18 1.53 -12.07
CA PRO A 58 -2.87 2.02 -11.65
C PRO A 58 -2.79 3.55 -11.68
N VAL A 59 -3.38 4.19 -12.70
CA VAL A 59 -3.45 5.66 -12.78
C VAL A 59 -4.39 6.21 -11.72
N LEU A 60 -5.58 5.62 -11.57
CA LEU A 60 -6.56 6.05 -10.57
C LEU A 60 -6.00 5.99 -9.14
N VAL A 61 -5.28 4.91 -8.79
CA VAL A 61 -4.63 4.76 -7.48
C VAL A 61 -3.63 5.89 -7.24
N ASN A 62 -2.81 6.24 -8.24
CA ASN A 62 -1.86 7.35 -8.13
C ASN A 62 -2.55 8.70 -8.01
N VAL A 63 -3.58 8.97 -8.83
CA VAL A 63 -4.37 10.21 -8.74
C VAL A 63 -4.98 10.36 -7.36
N VAL A 64 -5.60 9.30 -6.83
CA VAL A 64 -6.17 9.30 -5.48
C VAL A 64 -5.09 9.53 -4.43
N TYR A 65 -3.95 8.84 -4.54
CA TYR A 65 -2.83 8.99 -3.61
C TYR A 65 -2.40 10.46 -3.45
N TRP A 66 -2.20 11.16 -4.56
CA TRP A 66 -1.82 12.58 -4.53
C TRP A 66 -2.88 13.51 -3.93
N GLN A 67 -4.13 13.08 -3.88
CA GLN A 67 -5.21 13.86 -3.27
C GLN A 67 -5.39 13.60 -1.77
N LEU A 68 -4.72 12.59 -1.16
CA LEU A 68 -4.91 12.26 0.25
C LEU A 68 -4.49 13.38 1.19
N GLY A 69 -3.35 14.04 0.94
CA GLY A 69 -2.92 15.21 1.71
C GLY A 69 -3.95 16.35 1.69
N PRO A 70 -4.37 16.83 0.51
CA PRO A 70 -5.50 17.76 0.38
C PRO A 70 -6.77 17.30 1.10
N VAL A 71 -7.18 16.02 0.96
CA VAL A 71 -8.36 15.47 1.65
C VAL A 71 -8.22 15.61 3.17
N VAL A 72 -7.12 15.16 3.74
CA VAL A 72 -6.86 15.22 5.19
C VAL A 72 -6.90 16.66 5.69
N LYS A 73 -6.30 17.59 4.95
CA LYS A 73 -6.34 19.02 5.26
C LYS A 73 -7.76 19.58 5.29
N HIS A 74 -8.59 19.25 4.28
CA HIS A 74 -9.97 19.71 4.19
C HIS A 74 -10.90 19.07 5.22
N LEU A 75 -10.58 17.84 5.67
CA LEU A 75 -11.30 17.17 6.75
C LEU A 75 -10.91 17.70 8.14
N GLY A 76 -9.88 18.54 8.25
CA GLY A 76 -9.37 19.00 9.53
C GLY A 76 -8.84 17.90 10.43
N SER A 77 -8.42 16.77 9.85
CA SER A 77 -7.94 15.62 10.61
C SER A 77 -6.58 15.91 11.22
N ASN A 78 -6.47 15.66 12.54
CA ASN A 78 -5.21 15.85 13.27
C ASN A 78 -4.21 14.74 12.96
N ASN A 79 -2.94 15.09 12.87
CA ASN A 79 -1.82 14.16 12.80
C ASN A 79 -1.81 13.17 13.98
N ARG A 80 -1.54 11.89 13.72
CA ARG A 80 -1.60 10.79 14.69
C ARG A 80 -0.23 10.17 15.01
N ASP A 81 0.88 10.73 14.55
CA ASP A 81 2.23 10.21 14.81
C ASP A 81 2.48 9.97 16.30
N ALA A 82 2.09 10.91 17.17
CA ALA A 82 2.23 10.74 18.63
C ALA A 82 1.45 9.53 19.20
N ALA A 83 0.32 9.17 18.59
CA ALA A 83 -0.44 7.99 19.00
C ALA A 83 0.23 6.70 18.54
N LEU A 84 0.75 6.67 17.30
CA LEU A 84 1.48 5.53 16.75
C LEU A 84 2.80 5.29 17.51
N LEU A 85 3.53 6.35 17.83
CA LEU A 85 4.74 6.27 18.66
C LEU A 85 4.44 5.69 20.04
N ARG A 86 3.33 6.12 20.70
CA ARG A 86 2.93 5.52 21.98
C ARG A 86 2.60 4.05 21.85
N ALA A 87 1.94 3.64 20.77
CA ALA A 87 1.62 2.25 20.51
C ALA A 87 2.90 1.41 20.29
N ASP A 88 3.88 1.93 19.54
CA ASP A 88 5.19 1.30 19.38
C ASP A 88 5.88 1.11 20.76
N ARG A 89 5.87 2.14 21.61
CA ARG A 89 6.47 2.06 22.96
C ARG A 89 5.76 1.12 23.89
N MET A 90 4.48 0.84 23.67
CA MET A 90 3.76 -0.21 24.43
C MET A 90 4.13 -1.62 23.97
N LEU A 91 4.51 -1.81 22.73
CA LEU A 91 4.90 -3.09 22.15
C LEU A 91 6.40 -3.37 22.30
N LEU A 92 7.20 -2.33 22.22
CA LEU A 92 8.65 -2.33 22.22
C LEU A 92 9.14 -1.30 23.26
N THR A 93 10.45 -1.25 23.52
CA THR A 93 11.03 -0.22 24.40
C THR A 93 11.01 1.19 23.77
N ASP A 94 11.12 1.26 22.43
CA ASP A 94 10.91 2.47 21.62
C ASP A 94 10.51 2.08 20.19
N THR A 95 10.28 3.06 19.33
CA THR A 95 10.02 2.79 17.91
C THR A 95 11.26 2.18 17.23
N PRO A 96 11.10 1.22 16.31
CA PRO A 96 12.23 0.60 15.61
C PRO A 96 13.16 1.60 14.93
N ALA A 97 12.64 2.72 14.44
CA ALA A 97 13.44 3.77 13.83
C ALA A 97 14.52 4.32 14.78
N VAL A 98 14.22 4.43 16.08
CA VAL A 98 15.18 4.84 17.12
C VAL A 98 16.09 3.69 17.49
N LEU A 99 15.53 2.50 17.73
CA LEU A 99 16.29 1.31 18.13
C LEU A 99 17.34 0.90 17.09
N LEU A 100 17.00 0.99 15.80
CA LEU A 100 17.91 0.69 14.70
C LEU A 100 18.83 1.85 14.36
N GLY A 101 18.49 3.07 14.80
CA GLY A 101 19.23 4.29 14.49
C GLY A 101 20.65 4.35 15.06
N ALA A 102 20.97 3.50 16.06
CA ALA A 102 22.30 3.39 16.64
C ALA A 102 23.34 2.75 15.69
N TRP A 103 22.90 2.00 14.68
CA TRP A 103 23.77 1.29 13.75
C TRP A 103 23.28 1.45 12.31
N THR A 104 23.89 2.41 11.60
CA THR A 104 23.48 2.81 10.24
C THR A 104 24.65 2.82 9.26
N PRO A 105 25.30 1.64 9.01
CA PRO A 105 26.41 1.59 8.07
C PRO A 105 25.93 1.90 6.64
N PRO A 106 26.70 2.70 5.86
CA PRO A 106 26.29 3.18 4.54
C PRO A 106 25.90 2.08 3.56
N LEU A 107 26.61 0.95 3.57
CA LEU A 107 26.31 -0.18 2.69
C LEU A 107 24.94 -0.82 3.00
N LEU A 108 24.58 -0.97 4.28
CA LEU A 108 23.28 -1.47 4.68
C LEU A 108 22.17 -0.49 4.33
N THR A 109 22.41 0.80 4.55
CA THR A 109 21.48 1.87 4.18
C THR A 109 21.18 1.84 2.68
N ASP A 110 22.23 1.70 1.86
CA ASP A 110 22.07 1.64 0.41
C ASP A 110 21.35 0.39 -0.05
N PHE A 111 21.68 -0.78 0.50
CA PHE A 111 20.99 -2.05 0.23
C PHE A 111 19.50 -1.97 0.59
N LEU A 112 19.15 -1.48 1.78
CA LEU A 112 17.77 -1.35 2.22
C LEU A 112 17.00 -0.31 1.41
N SER A 113 17.65 0.78 1.02
CA SER A 113 17.08 1.77 0.09
C SER A 113 16.74 1.12 -1.26
N GLY A 114 17.62 0.27 -1.79
CA GLY A 114 17.35 -0.51 -2.99
C GLY A 114 16.14 -1.45 -2.83
N CYS A 115 16.05 -2.16 -1.70
CA CYS A 115 14.90 -3.01 -1.40
C CYS A 115 13.59 -2.20 -1.33
N TYR A 116 13.62 -1.00 -0.75
CA TYR A 116 12.46 -0.11 -0.71
C TYR A 116 12.05 0.35 -2.11
N LEU A 117 12.99 0.76 -2.93
CA LEU A 117 12.75 1.21 -4.31
C LEU A 117 12.13 0.11 -5.18
N LEU A 118 12.43 -1.17 -4.92
CA LEU A 118 11.83 -2.31 -5.65
C LEU A 118 10.32 -2.44 -5.46
N PHE A 119 9.73 -1.79 -4.45
CA PHE A 119 8.27 -1.77 -4.26
C PHE A 119 7.53 -1.25 -5.48
N PHE A 120 7.95 -0.12 -6.04
CA PHE A 120 7.26 0.55 -7.14
C PHE A 120 7.19 -0.29 -8.42
N PRO A 121 8.31 -0.78 -8.98
CA PRO A 121 8.26 -1.68 -10.14
C PRO A 121 7.58 -3.01 -9.81
N GLY A 122 7.68 -3.49 -8.57
CA GLY A 122 7.01 -4.72 -8.11
C GLY A 122 5.48 -4.60 -8.15
N VAL A 123 4.93 -3.52 -7.65
CA VAL A 123 3.48 -3.23 -7.72
C VAL A 123 3.03 -3.06 -9.17
N LEU A 124 3.79 -2.31 -9.97
CA LEU A 124 3.47 -2.13 -11.39
C LEU A 124 3.46 -3.47 -12.12
N ALA A 125 4.46 -4.32 -11.90
CA ALA A 125 4.51 -5.67 -12.47
C ALA A 125 3.32 -6.52 -12.01
N ALA A 126 2.88 -6.41 -10.73
CA ALA A 126 1.72 -7.11 -10.24
C ALA A 126 0.42 -6.68 -10.94
N PHE A 127 0.23 -5.39 -11.21
CA PHE A 127 -0.90 -4.91 -12.01
C PHE A 127 -0.85 -5.44 -13.45
N PHE A 128 0.32 -5.44 -14.09
CA PHE A 128 0.46 -6.02 -15.44
C PHE A 128 0.16 -7.52 -15.44
N VAL A 129 0.65 -8.26 -14.44
CA VAL A 129 0.35 -9.70 -14.32
C VAL A 129 -1.15 -9.91 -14.12
N ALA A 130 -1.81 -9.11 -13.29
CA ALA A 130 -3.25 -9.20 -13.09
C ALA A 130 -4.04 -8.91 -14.37
N LEU A 131 -3.61 -7.91 -15.15
CA LEU A 131 -4.23 -7.52 -16.41
C LEU A 131 -4.08 -8.58 -17.51
N LEU A 132 -2.91 -9.24 -17.58
CA LEU A 132 -2.58 -10.19 -18.64
C LEU A 132 -3.03 -11.61 -18.35
N ARG A 133 -3.26 -11.98 -17.09
CA ARG A 133 -3.70 -13.33 -16.73
C ARG A 133 -5.18 -13.54 -17.01
N PRO A 134 -5.54 -14.75 -17.48
CA PRO A 134 -6.96 -15.12 -17.64
C PRO A 134 -7.69 -15.09 -16.28
N GLU A 135 -8.97 -14.77 -16.32
CA GLU A 135 -9.88 -14.96 -15.19
C GLU A 135 -9.94 -16.45 -14.79
N PRO A 136 -10.11 -16.81 -13.53
CA PRO A 136 -10.35 -15.89 -12.38
C PRO A 136 -9.08 -15.44 -11.65
N HIS A 137 -7.89 -15.88 -12.06
CA HIS A 137 -6.66 -15.62 -11.30
C HIS A 137 -6.21 -14.16 -11.37
N GLY A 138 -6.29 -13.54 -12.57
CA GLY A 138 -5.97 -12.12 -12.75
C GLY A 138 -6.91 -11.23 -11.96
N GLY A 139 -8.22 -11.53 -12.00
CA GLY A 139 -9.23 -10.81 -11.26
C GLY A 139 -9.02 -10.84 -9.75
N ARG A 140 -8.72 -12.01 -9.18
CA ARG A 140 -8.45 -12.15 -7.72
C ARG A 140 -7.22 -11.37 -7.27
N LEU A 141 -6.12 -11.43 -8.05
CA LEU A 141 -4.92 -10.65 -7.76
C LEU A 141 -5.24 -9.15 -7.79
N PHE A 142 -5.99 -8.73 -8.81
CA PHE A 142 -6.42 -7.36 -8.96
C PHE A 142 -7.34 -6.91 -7.81
N ASP A 143 -8.36 -7.69 -7.48
CA ASP A 143 -9.32 -7.37 -6.41
C ASP A 143 -8.63 -7.24 -5.06
N GLY A 144 -7.63 -8.10 -4.78
CA GLY A 144 -6.79 -7.99 -3.59
C GLY A 144 -6.00 -6.69 -3.56
N LEU A 145 -5.28 -6.35 -4.64
CA LEU A 145 -4.51 -5.10 -4.74
C LEU A 145 -5.40 -3.87 -4.56
N ILE A 146 -6.50 -3.79 -5.29
CA ILE A 146 -7.41 -2.64 -5.21
C ILE A 146 -8.13 -2.57 -3.86
N GLY A 147 -8.44 -3.73 -3.26
CA GLY A 147 -8.98 -3.81 -1.91
C GLY A 147 -8.01 -3.23 -0.87
N LEU A 148 -6.74 -3.61 -0.95
CA LEU A 148 -5.69 -3.09 -0.07
C LEU A 148 -5.52 -1.58 -0.21
N TYR A 149 -5.47 -1.05 -1.45
CA TYR A 149 -5.42 0.39 -1.66
C TYR A 149 -6.65 1.11 -1.09
N GLY A 150 -7.86 0.59 -1.30
CA GLY A 150 -9.08 1.22 -0.79
C GLY A 150 -9.12 1.31 0.73
N ILE A 151 -8.76 0.21 1.44
CA ILE A 151 -8.71 0.19 2.91
C ILE A 151 -7.53 1.01 3.43
N GLY A 152 -6.35 0.90 2.80
CA GLY A 152 -5.18 1.67 3.18
C GLY A 152 -5.40 3.18 3.07
N PHE A 153 -5.97 3.64 1.96
CA PHE A 153 -6.31 5.06 1.77
C PHE A 153 -7.37 5.55 2.76
N LEU A 154 -8.33 4.70 3.13
CA LEU A 154 -9.25 5.03 4.22
C LEU A 154 -8.48 5.21 5.53
N GLY A 155 -7.57 4.30 5.85
CA GLY A 155 -6.68 4.42 7.02
C GLY A 155 -5.89 5.73 7.02
N TYR A 156 -5.27 6.11 5.91
CA TYR A 156 -4.53 7.37 5.75
C TYR A 156 -5.38 8.61 6.00
N THR A 157 -6.68 8.57 5.70
CA THR A 157 -7.58 9.69 5.99
C THR A 157 -8.19 9.68 7.38
N LEU A 158 -8.18 8.53 8.08
CA LEU A 158 -8.70 8.37 9.45
C LEU A 158 -7.60 8.54 10.50
N ILE A 159 -6.39 8.06 10.20
CA ILE A 159 -5.21 8.05 11.06
C ILE A 159 -4.03 8.64 10.28
N PRO A 160 -4.11 9.93 9.87
CA PRO A 160 -3.05 10.55 9.11
C PRO A 160 -1.77 10.66 9.94
N ALA A 161 -0.66 10.20 9.40
CA ALA A 161 0.65 10.26 10.04
C ALA A 161 1.75 10.46 8.99
N ALA A 162 2.81 11.15 9.38
CA ALA A 162 3.92 11.51 8.48
C ALA A 162 5.13 10.57 8.61
N GLY A 163 5.17 9.76 9.67
CA GLY A 163 6.25 8.84 9.97
C GLY A 163 7.40 9.43 10.80
N PRO A 164 8.21 8.56 11.44
CA PRO A 164 9.25 8.97 12.38
C PRO A 164 10.20 10.03 11.84
N HIS A 165 10.63 9.94 10.56
CA HIS A 165 11.59 10.88 9.96
C HIS A 165 11.11 12.34 9.90
N LEU A 166 9.80 12.56 9.86
CA LEU A 166 9.19 13.90 9.88
C LEU A 166 8.61 14.27 11.25
N ALA A 167 8.12 13.29 12.00
CA ALA A 167 7.47 13.51 13.28
C ALA A 167 8.44 13.69 14.44
N MET A 168 9.68 13.16 14.32
CA MET A 168 10.67 13.14 15.39
C MET A 168 12.07 13.52 14.85
N PRO A 169 12.27 14.67 14.19
CA PRO A 169 13.57 15.03 13.60
C PRO A 169 14.68 15.09 14.65
N ASP A 170 14.39 15.52 15.86
CA ASP A 170 15.37 15.63 16.95
C ASP A 170 15.86 14.28 17.48
N ALA A 171 15.11 13.19 17.25
CA ALA A 171 15.55 11.84 17.57
C ALA A 171 16.64 11.31 16.59
N PHE A 172 16.85 12.00 15.48
CA PHE A 172 17.76 11.60 14.41
C PHE A 172 18.74 12.72 14.07
N PRO A 173 19.77 12.96 14.90
CA PRO A 173 20.70 14.10 14.75
C PRO A 173 21.52 14.05 13.45
N SER A 174 21.64 12.87 12.83
CA SER A 174 22.33 12.69 11.56
C SER A 174 21.43 12.07 10.50
N ALA A 175 21.58 12.53 9.26
CA ALA A 175 20.95 11.90 8.11
C ALA A 175 21.54 10.50 7.90
N LEU A 176 20.72 9.60 7.32
CA LEU A 176 21.20 8.31 6.86
C LEU A 176 22.14 8.53 5.66
N THR A 177 23.32 7.95 5.73
CA THR A 177 24.32 8.02 4.65
C THR A 177 24.37 6.70 3.89
N GLY A 178 24.58 6.77 2.59
CA GLY A 178 24.68 5.59 1.71
C GLY A 178 25.19 5.99 0.34
N GLY A 179 25.02 5.12 -0.64
CA GLY A 179 25.36 5.36 -2.03
C GLY A 179 24.18 5.92 -2.84
N TRP A 180 24.25 5.69 -4.15
CA TRP A 180 23.27 6.17 -5.13
C TRP A 180 21.82 5.74 -4.84
N LEU A 181 21.61 4.49 -4.37
CA LEU A 181 20.26 4.01 -4.04
C LEU A 181 19.66 4.78 -2.87
N THR A 182 20.47 5.13 -1.88
CA THR A 182 20.06 5.94 -0.72
C THR A 182 19.65 7.36 -1.15
N GLU A 183 20.46 8.00 -1.98
CA GLU A 183 20.16 9.33 -2.52
C GLU A 183 18.88 9.33 -3.38
N THR A 184 18.77 8.35 -4.26
CA THR A 184 17.58 8.18 -5.12
C THR A 184 16.32 7.96 -4.28
N ASN A 185 16.39 7.09 -3.26
CA ASN A 185 15.28 6.84 -2.37
C ASN A 185 14.87 8.08 -1.58
N ALA A 186 15.84 8.79 -1.00
CA ALA A 186 15.59 10.02 -0.26
C ALA A 186 14.91 11.09 -1.14
N ALA A 187 15.40 11.28 -2.38
CA ALA A 187 14.82 12.21 -3.34
C ALA A 187 13.39 11.81 -3.73
N LEU A 188 13.15 10.50 -3.96
CA LEU A 188 11.82 9.98 -4.29
C LEU A 188 10.82 10.20 -3.15
N VAL A 189 11.21 9.90 -1.92
CA VAL A 189 10.35 10.09 -0.74
C VAL A 189 10.11 11.58 -0.48
N ALA A 190 11.13 12.42 -0.59
CA ALA A 190 10.99 13.86 -0.39
C ALA A 190 10.01 14.50 -1.39
N SER A 191 10.01 14.04 -2.63
CA SER A 191 9.13 14.55 -3.69
C SER A 191 7.78 13.83 -3.78
N GLY A 192 7.72 12.55 -3.36
CA GLY A 192 6.60 11.64 -3.59
C GLY A 192 5.67 11.43 -2.40
N SER A 193 6.10 11.64 -1.16
CA SER A 193 5.25 11.45 0.02
C SER A 193 4.20 12.55 0.15
N ASN A 194 2.97 12.15 0.42
CA ASN A 194 1.87 13.08 0.75
C ASN A 194 1.79 13.41 2.26
N ARG A 195 2.72 12.87 3.07
CA ARG A 195 2.89 13.11 4.51
C ARG A 195 1.70 12.71 5.39
N VAL A 196 0.85 11.81 4.90
CA VAL A 196 -0.29 11.26 5.64
C VAL A 196 -0.42 9.74 5.45
N ASP A 197 0.54 9.11 4.77
CA ASP A 197 0.50 7.79 4.16
C ASP A 197 1.23 6.70 4.96
N VAL A 198 1.18 6.78 6.29
CA VAL A 198 1.92 5.87 7.16
C VAL A 198 1.05 4.72 7.67
N PHE A 199 -0.13 5.00 8.25
CA PHE A 199 -0.97 3.96 8.84
C PHE A 199 -2.23 3.65 8.03
N PRO A 200 -2.48 2.38 7.70
CA PRO A 200 -1.63 1.18 7.83
C PRO A 200 -0.54 1.13 6.76
N SER A 201 0.56 0.39 6.98
CA SER A 201 1.61 0.26 5.97
C SER A 201 1.15 -0.50 4.74
N LEU A 202 0.88 0.22 3.64
CA LEU A 202 0.59 -0.39 2.35
C LEU A 202 1.84 -1.06 1.73
N HIS A 203 3.05 -0.62 2.06
CA HIS A 203 4.27 -1.32 1.68
C HIS A 203 4.26 -2.75 2.21
N THR A 204 3.95 -2.92 3.50
CA THR A 204 3.83 -4.25 4.11
C THR A 204 2.63 -5.02 3.56
N ALA A 205 1.45 -4.40 3.50
CA ALA A 205 0.22 -5.06 3.10
C ALA A 205 0.31 -5.63 1.68
N ILE A 206 0.76 -4.83 0.72
CA ILE A 206 0.87 -5.24 -0.69
C ILE A 206 2.00 -6.25 -0.86
N THR A 207 3.17 -6.02 -0.26
CA THR A 207 4.29 -6.97 -0.37
C THR A 207 3.90 -8.35 0.16
N MET A 208 3.30 -8.41 1.35
CA MET A 208 2.91 -9.69 1.96
C MET A 208 1.75 -10.36 1.23
N PHE A 209 0.81 -9.59 0.68
CA PHE A 209 -0.24 -10.12 -0.19
C PHE A 209 0.34 -10.73 -1.47
N LEU A 210 1.27 -10.04 -2.13
CA LEU A 210 1.93 -10.55 -3.33
C LEU A 210 2.76 -11.80 -3.03
N MET A 211 3.55 -11.79 -1.96
CA MET A 211 4.34 -12.95 -1.53
C MET A 211 3.44 -14.15 -1.19
N GLY A 212 2.37 -13.95 -0.42
CA GLY A 212 1.40 -15.00 -0.10
C GLY A 212 0.69 -15.56 -1.35
N SER A 213 0.43 -14.72 -2.35
CA SER A 213 -0.17 -15.15 -3.63
C SER A 213 0.78 -15.98 -4.49
N LEU A 214 2.10 -15.80 -4.33
CA LEU A 214 3.13 -16.55 -5.06
C LEU A 214 3.40 -17.93 -4.44
N TRP A 215 3.34 -18.06 -3.12
CA TRP A 215 3.76 -19.24 -2.38
C TRP A 215 3.19 -20.57 -2.92
N PRO A 216 1.86 -20.70 -3.11
CA PRO A 216 1.29 -21.98 -3.52
C PRO A 216 1.57 -22.36 -4.98
N ARG A 217 1.87 -21.38 -5.85
CA ARG A 217 1.90 -21.59 -7.32
C ARG A 217 3.25 -21.33 -7.96
N ARG A 218 4.09 -20.51 -7.36
CA ARG A 218 5.35 -20.00 -7.94
C ARG A 218 6.47 -19.99 -6.89
N ARG A 219 6.65 -21.11 -6.19
CA ARG A 219 7.60 -21.22 -5.06
C ARG A 219 9.01 -20.75 -5.39
N ARG A 220 9.52 -21.00 -6.59
CA ARG A 220 10.85 -20.50 -7.02
C ARG A 220 10.89 -18.97 -7.06
N VAL A 221 9.85 -18.34 -7.58
CA VAL A 221 9.74 -16.87 -7.62
C VAL A 221 9.60 -16.30 -6.21
N PHE A 222 8.79 -16.94 -5.37
CA PHE A 222 8.67 -16.59 -3.94
C PHE A 222 10.04 -16.60 -3.25
N LEU A 223 10.81 -17.67 -3.39
CA LEU A 223 12.13 -17.78 -2.77
C LEU A 223 13.13 -16.74 -3.30
N ALA A 224 13.10 -16.45 -4.61
CA ALA A 224 13.93 -15.40 -5.20
C ALA A 224 13.59 -14.00 -4.70
N LEU A 225 12.32 -13.74 -4.40
CA LEU A 225 11.85 -12.44 -3.89
C LEU A 225 11.87 -12.33 -2.36
N LEU A 226 12.20 -13.41 -1.64
CA LEU A 226 12.12 -13.42 -0.18
C LEU A 226 13.07 -12.40 0.46
N LEU A 227 14.32 -12.34 -0.01
CA LEU A 227 15.31 -11.38 0.50
C LEU A 227 14.92 -9.92 0.20
N PRO A 228 14.59 -9.50 -1.04
CA PRO A 228 14.12 -8.15 -1.27
C PRO A 228 12.82 -7.81 -0.53
N ALA A 229 11.89 -8.75 -0.37
CA ALA A 229 10.66 -8.52 0.39
C ALA A 229 10.95 -8.29 1.89
N ALA A 230 11.76 -9.15 2.51
CA ALA A 230 12.20 -8.96 3.89
C ALA A 230 12.99 -7.66 4.06
N GLY A 231 13.89 -7.37 3.12
CA GLY A 231 14.64 -6.12 3.06
C GLY A 231 13.73 -4.90 2.96
N LEU A 232 12.65 -4.96 2.17
CA LEU A 232 11.67 -3.89 2.05
C LEU A 232 10.95 -3.62 3.39
N LEU A 233 10.47 -4.67 4.06
CA LEU A 233 9.82 -4.50 5.37
C LEU A 233 10.78 -3.89 6.40
N THR A 234 12.01 -4.40 6.45
CA THR A 234 13.06 -3.83 7.31
C THR A 234 13.38 -2.38 6.93
N ALA A 235 13.46 -2.07 5.63
CA ALA A 235 13.72 -0.74 5.12
C ALA A 235 12.69 0.28 5.59
N THR A 236 11.40 -0.07 5.63
CA THR A 236 10.35 0.87 6.09
C THR A 236 10.58 1.34 7.51
N LEU A 237 11.12 0.49 8.38
CA LEU A 237 11.46 0.82 9.78
C LEU A 237 12.82 1.50 9.89
N TYR A 238 13.84 0.92 9.25
CA TYR A 238 15.24 1.39 9.30
C TYR A 238 15.41 2.78 8.68
N LEU A 239 14.74 3.01 7.54
CA LEU A 239 14.77 4.32 6.86
C LEU A 239 13.83 5.35 7.51
N ARG A 240 13.25 5.01 8.67
CA ARG A 240 12.45 5.90 9.52
C ARG A 240 11.10 6.32 8.91
N TYR A 241 10.55 5.51 7.99
CA TYR A 241 9.30 5.85 7.30
C TYR A 241 8.05 5.37 8.04
N HIS A 242 8.14 4.24 8.74
CA HIS A 242 7.01 3.59 9.41
C HIS A 242 7.27 3.29 10.90
N TYR A 243 6.18 3.16 11.65
CA TYR A 243 6.13 2.58 12.99
C TYR A 243 5.93 1.06 12.92
N ALA A 244 6.27 0.31 13.97
CA ALA A 244 6.05 -1.14 14.00
C ALA A 244 4.55 -1.49 13.91
N VAL A 245 3.70 -0.71 14.58
CA VAL A 245 2.24 -0.89 14.56
C VAL A 245 1.64 -0.75 13.16
N ASP A 246 2.26 0.06 12.28
CA ASP A 246 1.81 0.22 10.89
C ASP A 246 2.02 -1.07 10.10
N LEU A 247 3.16 -1.74 10.35
CA LEU A 247 3.48 -3.02 9.72
C LEU A 247 2.54 -4.11 10.20
N LEU A 248 2.25 -4.15 11.51
CA LEU A 248 1.29 -5.11 12.07
C LEU A 248 -0.09 -4.95 11.44
N ALA A 249 -0.56 -3.71 11.32
CA ALA A 249 -1.81 -3.41 10.62
C ALA A 249 -1.75 -3.82 9.13
N GLY A 250 -0.63 -3.57 8.46
CA GLY A 250 -0.37 -4.01 7.10
C GLY A 250 -0.39 -5.53 6.92
N LEU A 251 0.20 -6.28 7.86
CA LEU A 251 0.14 -7.75 7.87
C LEU A 251 -1.29 -8.27 8.02
N LEU A 252 -2.08 -7.68 8.90
CA LEU A 252 -3.50 -8.05 9.07
C LEU A 252 -4.30 -7.78 7.80
N LEU A 253 -4.05 -6.66 7.13
CA LEU A 253 -4.67 -6.36 5.84
C LEU A 253 -4.27 -7.36 4.76
N ALA A 254 -2.99 -7.73 4.68
CA ALA A 254 -2.51 -8.74 3.73
C ALA A 254 -3.17 -10.09 3.97
N ALA A 255 -3.24 -10.53 5.23
CA ALA A 255 -3.89 -11.79 5.61
C ALA A 255 -5.38 -11.79 5.24
N SER A 256 -6.07 -10.67 5.51
CA SER A 256 -7.48 -10.50 5.15
C SER A 256 -7.70 -10.55 3.64
N ALA A 257 -6.85 -9.85 2.87
CA ALA A 257 -6.91 -9.87 1.41
C ALA A 257 -6.64 -11.27 0.84
N LEU A 258 -5.63 -11.99 1.36
CA LEU A 258 -5.36 -13.38 0.97
C LEU A 258 -6.52 -14.30 1.29
N TYR A 259 -7.14 -14.15 2.45
CA TYR A 259 -8.31 -14.94 2.84
C TYR A 259 -9.50 -14.69 1.91
N LEU A 260 -9.85 -13.44 1.65
CA LEU A 260 -10.99 -13.05 0.81
C LEU A 260 -10.80 -13.38 -0.67
N THR A 261 -9.55 -13.46 -1.14
CA THR A 261 -9.23 -13.79 -2.54
C THR A 261 -8.86 -15.26 -2.76
N ARG A 262 -8.98 -16.11 -1.73
CA ARG A 262 -8.75 -17.57 -1.85
C ARG A 262 -9.67 -18.20 -2.91
N ASN A 263 -9.18 -19.26 -3.53
CA ASN A 263 -10.01 -20.13 -4.33
C ASN A 263 -10.77 -21.10 -3.40
N PRO A 264 -12.11 -21.11 -3.35
CA PRO A 264 -12.85 -22.09 -2.58
C PRO A 264 -12.53 -23.54 -3.00
N ASP A 265 -12.25 -23.74 -4.30
CA ASP A 265 -12.02 -25.07 -4.90
C ASP A 265 -10.59 -25.59 -4.73
N SER A 266 -9.70 -24.86 -4.03
CA SER A 266 -8.30 -25.28 -3.85
C SER A 266 -8.11 -26.42 -2.84
N HIS A 267 -9.18 -26.94 -2.26
CA HIS A 267 -9.18 -28.07 -1.32
C HIS A 267 -9.65 -29.39 -1.94
N GLU A 268 -10.00 -29.45 -3.22
CA GLU A 268 -10.16 -30.75 -3.86
C GLU A 268 -8.81 -31.44 -4.00
N PRO A 269 -8.64 -32.64 -3.44
CA PRO A 269 -7.41 -33.42 -3.65
C PRO A 269 -7.29 -33.70 -5.15
N HIS A 270 -6.13 -33.39 -5.72
CA HIS A 270 -5.83 -33.78 -7.09
C HIS A 270 -6.06 -35.29 -7.23
N PRO A 271 -6.85 -35.76 -8.22
CA PRO A 271 -6.90 -37.19 -8.49
C PRO A 271 -5.47 -37.70 -8.74
N PRO A 272 -5.13 -38.90 -8.27
CA PRO A 272 -3.83 -39.47 -8.51
C PRO A 272 -3.57 -39.51 -10.02
N LEU A 273 -2.39 -39.04 -10.42
CA LEU A 273 -1.94 -39.11 -11.82
C LEU A 273 -1.95 -40.57 -12.26
N PRO A 274 -2.42 -40.85 -13.49
CA PRO A 274 -2.48 -42.19 -14.05
C PRO A 274 -1.08 -42.84 -14.22
#